data_258171ff76d55a3be92a15e62b5b8574
#
_entry.id   258171ff76d55a3be92a15e62b5b8574
#
_cell.length_a   1.000
_cell.length_b   1.000
_cell.length_c   1.000
_cell.angle_alpha   90.00
_cell.angle_beta   90.00
_cell.angle_gamma   90.00
#
_symmetry.space_group_name_H-M   'P 1'
#
loop_
_entity.id
_entity.type
_entity.pdbx_description
1 polymer ?
#
loop_
_entity_poly.entity_id
_entity_poly.type
_entity_poly.pdbx_seq_one_letter_code
_entity_poly.pdbx_strand_id
1 'polypeptide(L)'
;LYLHVARAQGWQAEGLAFPGHFLIRVEIDGARHVIDPFHDGCARDAADLRSLLRQVLGPTAELLPAHFDPVSDREVLLRLENNVRLRLARREEWDAAAQSLDRMLAIAPDRSELLFEAGQINARLDKRRAAIAAFELFLTVDDGRGDPELRQRATALLQELRRGLN
;
A
#
# COMPACT_ATOMS: atom_id res chain seq x y z
N LEU A 1 7.85 1.06 13.84
CA LEU A 1 8.37 0.95 15.21
C LEU A 1 9.18 -0.34 15.39
N TYR A 2 8.62 -1.55 15.25
CA TYR A 2 9.33 -2.84 15.48
C TYR A 2 10.65 -2.96 14.71
N LEU A 3 10.67 -2.70 13.38
CA LEU A 3 11.91 -2.73 12.59
C LEU A 3 12.96 -1.76 13.13
N HIS A 4 12.54 -0.55 13.49
CA HIS A 4 13.46 0.46 14.03
C HIS A 4 14.04 0.03 15.37
N VAL A 5 13.19 -0.46 16.29
CA VAL A 5 13.64 -0.93 17.61
C VAL A 5 14.56 -2.14 17.49
N ALA A 6 14.21 -3.14 16.68
CA ALA A 6 15.04 -4.33 16.46
C ALA A 6 16.44 -3.94 15.91
N ARG A 7 16.48 -3.09 14.89
CA ARG A 7 17.74 -2.60 14.30
C ARG A 7 18.56 -1.75 15.29
N ALA A 8 17.90 -0.96 16.15
CA ALA A 8 18.59 -0.20 17.20
C ALA A 8 19.22 -1.09 18.28
N GLN A 9 18.71 -2.32 18.46
CA GLN A 9 19.32 -3.35 19.32
C GLN A 9 20.42 -4.17 18.59
N GLY A 10 20.72 -3.84 17.34
CA GLY A 10 21.72 -4.58 16.54
C GLY A 10 21.18 -5.86 15.90
N TRP A 11 19.87 -6.13 15.98
CA TRP A 11 19.28 -7.31 15.36
C TRP A 11 19.03 -7.07 13.87
N GLN A 12 19.22 -8.10 13.06
CA GLN A 12 18.79 -8.06 11.68
C GLN A 12 17.26 -8.12 11.62
N ALA A 13 16.64 -7.13 10.99
CA ALA A 13 15.19 -7.05 10.89
C ALA A 13 14.74 -6.49 9.53
N GLU A 14 13.77 -7.15 8.91
CA GLU A 14 13.24 -6.82 7.60
C GLU A 14 11.74 -7.08 7.51
N GLY A 15 11.03 -6.27 6.70
CA GLY A 15 9.64 -6.53 6.35
C GLY A 15 9.55 -7.66 5.34
N LEU A 16 8.45 -8.42 5.36
CA LEU A 16 8.23 -9.57 4.47
C LEU A 16 7.15 -9.26 3.41
N ALA A 17 7.32 -9.87 2.23
CA ALA A 17 6.36 -9.79 1.11
C ALA A 17 5.12 -10.69 1.32
N PHE A 18 4.62 -10.77 2.57
CA PHE A 18 3.49 -11.63 2.89
C PHE A 18 2.17 -11.03 2.38
N PRO A 19 1.32 -11.81 1.68
CA PRO A 19 0.07 -11.33 1.11
C PRO A 19 -0.93 -10.87 2.19
N GLY A 20 -1.51 -9.67 1.99
CA GLY A 20 -2.58 -9.13 2.81
C GLY A 20 -2.26 -8.84 4.27
N HIS A 21 -1.08 -9.24 4.75
CA HIS A 21 -0.65 -9.05 6.14
C HIS A 21 0.79 -8.55 6.22
N PHE A 22 1.05 -7.56 7.07
CA PHE A 22 2.42 -7.08 7.25
C PHE A 22 3.10 -7.87 8.37
N LEU A 23 4.13 -8.61 8.00
CA LEU A 23 4.98 -9.37 8.91
C LEU A 23 6.42 -8.88 8.84
N ILE A 24 7.18 -9.09 9.89
CA ILE A 24 8.61 -8.83 9.93
C ILE A 24 9.38 -10.10 10.28
N ARG A 25 10.56 -10.25 9.71
CA ARG A 25 11.53 -11.26 10.12
C ARG A 25 12.57 -10.59 11.00
N VAL A 26 12.88 -11.19 12.14
CA VAL A 26 13.94 -10.74 13.05
C VAL A 26 14.86 -11.91 13.31
N GLU A 27 16.18 -11.67 13.26
CA GLU A 27 17.17 -12.66 13.61
C GLU A 27 17.78 -12.31 14.98
N ILE A 28 17.63 -13.22 15.94
CA ILE A 28 18.10 -13.09 17.32
C ILE A 28 18.91 -14.33 17.64
N ASP A 29 20.17 -14.18 18.04
CA ASP A 29 21.08 -15.27 18.40
C ASP A 29 21.17 -16.39 17.34
N GLY A 30 21.12 -16.00 16.06
CA GLY A 30 21.15 -16.91 14.91
C GLY A 30 19.83 -17.63 14.60
N ALA A 31 18.77 -17.38 15.37
CA ALA A 31 17.44 -17.91 15.13
C ALA A 31 16.56 -16.86 14.41
N ARG A 32 15.82 -17.30 13.38
CA ARG A 32 14.89 -16.46 12.63
C ARG A 32 13.48 -16.58 13.16
N HIS A 33 12.89 -15.46 13.52
CA HIS A 33 11.52 -15.35 14.00
C HIS A 33 10.68 -14.50 13.05
N VAL A 34 9.48 -14.97 12.70
CA VAL A 34 8.48 -14.16 12.02
C VAL A 34 7.56 -13.57 13.06
N ILE A 35 7.45 -12.25 13.10
CA ILE A 35 6.72 -11.48 14.11
C ILE A 35 5.58 -10.72 13.44
N ASP A 36 4.44 -10.69 14.11
CA ASP A 36 3.26 -9.94 13.70
C ASP A 36 3.14 -8.64 14.50
N PRO A 37 3.51 -7.48 13.93
CA PRO A 37 3.47 -6.20 14.63
C PRO A 37 2.06 -5.72 14.99
N PHE A 38 1.02 -6.26 14.35
CA PHE A 38 -0.37 -5.86 14.57
C PHE A 38 -1.08 -6.70 15.66
N HIS A 39 -0.41 -7.79 16.07
CA HIS A 39 -0.89 -8.64 17.16
C HIS A 39 0.18 -8.72 18.25
N ASP A 40 0.44 -7.58 18.88
CA ASP A 40 1.35 -7.40 20.03
C ASP A 40 2.78 -7.91 19.82
N GLY A 41 3.22 -8.04 18.56
CA GLY A 41 4.55 -8.56 18.23
C GLY A 41 4.71 -10.05 18.50
N CYS A 42 3.62 -10.82 18.49
CA CYS A 42 3.72 -12.27 18.71
C CYS A 42 4.46 -12.96 17.55
N ALA A 43 5.24 -13.97 17.92
CA ALA A 43 5.87 -14.84 16.93
C ALA A 43 4.81 -15.71 16.24
N ARG A 44 4.95 -15.88 14.93
CA ARG A 44 4.07 -16.72 14.11
C ARG A 44 4.80 -17.95 13.63
N ASP A 45 4.22 -19.10 13.85
CA ASP A 45 4.72 -20.36 13.29
C ASP A 45 4.15 -20.62 11.87
N ALA A 46 4.56 -21.72 11.26
CA ALA A 46 4.12 -22.08 9.92
C ALA A 46 2.61 -22.40 9.84
N ALA A 47 1.98 -22.84 10.93
CA ALA A 47 0.54 -23.11 10.97
C ALA A 47 -0.24 -21.80 11.02
N ASP A 48 0.20 -20.84 11.84
CA ASP A 48 -0.34 -19.49 11.91
C ASP A 48 -0.27 -18.80 10.55
N LEU A 49 0.89 -18.85 9.88
CA LEU A 49 1.13 -18.23 8.59
C LEU A 49 0.25 -18.84 7.49
N ARG A 50 0.05 -20.16 7.47
CA ARG A 50 -0.91 -20.79 6.55
C ARG A 50 -2.34 -20.33 6.81
N SER A 51 -2.72 -20.20 8.08
CA SER A 51 -4.04 -19.71 8.45
C SER A 51 -4.28 -18.28 7.95
N LEU A 52 -3.33 -17.37 8.18
CA LEU A 52 -3.37 -15.99 7.68
C LEU A 52 -3.43 -15.95 6.15
N LEU A 53 -2.61 -16.75 5.47
CA LEU A 53 -2.58 -16.79 4.01
C LEU A 53 -3.94 -17.24 3.43
N ARG A 54 -4.53 -18.29 4.01
CA ARG A 54 -5.83 -18.83 3.57
C ARG A 54 -7.00 -17.87 3.79
N GLN A 55 -6.92 -17.01 4.80
CA GLN A 55 -7.91 -15.95 5.00
C GLN A 55 -7.91 -14.92 3.86
N VAL A 56 -6.75 -14.69 3.23
CA VAL A 56 -6.57 -13.68 2.18
C VAL A 56 -6.74 -14.26 0.78
N LEU A 57 -6.11 -15.41 0.51
CA LEU A 57 -6.02 -16.01 -0.83
C LEU A 57 -6.96 -17.22 -1.04
N GLY A 58 -7.68 -17.62 0.00
CA GLY A 58 -8.60 -18.75 -0.05
C GLY A 58 -8.03 -20.05 0.52
N PRO A 59 -8.90 -21.06 0.76
CA PRO A 59 -8.60 -22.24 1.58
C PRO A 59 -7.53 -23.17 1.00
N THR A 60 -7.27 -23.09 -0.29
CA THR A 60 -6.26 -23.90 -0.98
C THR A 60 -4.89 -23.23 -1.07
N ALA A 61 -4.74 -22.02 -0.53
CA ALA A 61 -3.48 -21.30 -0.60
C ALA A 61 -2.40 -22.01 0.23
N GLU A 62 -1.20 -22.10 -0.36
CA GLU A 62 -0.02 -22.69 0.26
C GLU A 62 1.10 -21.67 0.41
N LEU A 63 1.93 -21.85 1.46
CA LEU A 63 3.08 -20.99 1.71
C LEU A 63 4.14 -21.21 0.62
N LEU A 64 4.56 -20.11 0.00
CA LEU A 64 5.64 -20.11 -0.99
C LEU A 64 6.85 -19.36 -0.43
N PRO A 65 8.08 -19.72 -0.85
CA PRO A 65 9.29 -18.99 -0.47
C PRO A 65 9.19 -17.48 -0.70
N ALA A 66 8.58 -17.06 -1.83
CA ALA A 66 8.37 -15.67 -2.17
C ALA A 66 7.56 -14.85 -1.14
N HIS A 67 6.72 -15.50 -0.33
CA HIS A 67 5.98 -14.83 0.75
C HIS A 67 6.90 -14.36 1.89
N PHE A 68 8.14 -14.87 1.92
CA PHE A 68 9.16 -14.54 2.92
C PHE A 68 10.29 -13.69 2.35
N ASP A 69 10.16 -13.22 1.10
CA ASP A 69 11.14 -12.32 0.52
C ASP A 69 11.13 -10.98 1.28
N PRO A 70 12.31 -10.41 1.54
CA PRO A 70 12.41 -9.11 2.18
C PRO A 70 11.87 -8.01 1.28
N VAL A 71 11.16 -7.07 1.87
CA VAL A 71 10.73 -5.84 1.19
C VAL A 71 11.58 -4.65 1.64
N SER A 72 11.77 -3.69 0.74
CA SER A 72 12.51 -2.47 1.04
C SER A 72 11.79 -1.62 2.12
N ASP A 73 12.54 -0.77 2.81
CA ASP A 73 11.97 0.17 3.78
C ASP A 73 10.97 1.13 3.10
N ARG A 74 11.20 1.47 1.82
CA ARG A 74 10.25 2.22 0.98
C ARG A 74 8.91 1.48 0.89
N GLU A 75 8.92 0.19 0.63
CA GLU A 75 7.71 -0.63 0.54
C GLU A 75 7.03 -0.79 1.90
N VAL A 76 7.79 -0.91 2.98
CA VAL A 76 7.26 -0.92 4.35
C VAL A 76 6.49 0.36 4.65
N LEU A 77 7.06 1.52 4.31
CA LEU A 77 6.42 2.83 4.52
C LEU A 77 5.16 2.98 3.66
N LEU A 78 5.18 2.55 2.41
CA LEU A 78 4.01 2.56 1.54
C LEU A 78 2.88 1.70 2.10
N ARG A 79 3.17 0.50 2.60
CA ARG A 79 2.18 -0.38 3.24
C ARG A 79 1.60 0.25 4.51
N LEU A 80 2.42 0.90 5.32
CA LEU A 80 1.97 1.61 6.52
C LEU A 80 1.00 2.75 6.15
N GLU A 81 1.41 3.63 5.24
CA GLU A 81 0.58 4.75 4.78
C GLU A 81 -0.71 4.25 4.10
N ASN A 82 -0.65 3.18 3.33
CA ASN A 82 -1.83 2.58 2.72
C ASN A 82 -2.84 2.08 3.78
N ASN A 83 -2.37 1.47 4.87
CA ASN A 83 -3.25 1.05 5.97
C ASN A 83 -3.90 2.25 6.67
N VAL A 84 -3.16 3.35 6.86
CA VAL A 84 -3.68 4.62 7.40
C VAL A 84 -4.75 5.17 6.46
N ARG A 85 -4.42 5.32 5.17
CA ARG A 85 -5.34 5.81 4.13
C ARG A 85 -6.64 5.02 4.06
N LEU A 86 -6.57 3.69 4.02
CA LEU A 86 -7.75 2.83 3.98
C LEU A 86 -8.64 2.99 5.22
N ARG A 87 -8.03 3.17 6.40
CA ARG A 87 -8.77 3.41 7.64
C ARG A 87 -9.48 4.77 7.61
N LEU A 88 -8.79 5.81 7.15
CA LEU A 88 -9.35 7.15 6.99
C LEU A 88 -10.49 7.16 5.96
N ALA A 89 -10.31 6.49 4.82
CA ALA A 89 -11.34 6.37 3.79
C ALA A 89 -12.61 5.64 4.31
N ARG A 90 -12.44 4.59 5.13
CA ARG A 90 -13.59 3.91 5.77
C ARG A 90 -14.36 4.79 6.76
N ARG A 91 -13.70 5.80 7.32
CA ARG A 91 -14.31 6.81 8.20
C ARG A 91 -14.78 8.04 7.46
N GLU A 92 -14.67 8.03 6.13
CA GLU A 92 -15.00 9.17 5.27
C GLU A 92 -14.16 10.43 5.56
N GLU A 93 -13.02 10.28 6.23
CA GLU A 93 -12.06 11.35 6.52
C GLU A 93 -11.20 11.65 5.28
N TRP A 94 -11.84 12.15 4.21
CA TRP A 94 -11.26 12.24 2.86
C TRP A 94 -10.08 13.19 2.76
N ASP A 95 -10.07 14.33 3.49
CA ASP A 95 -8.93 15.25 3.50
C ASP A 95 -7.68 14.60 4.13
N ALA A 96 -7.87 13.86 5.22
CA ALA A 96 -6.76 13.13 5.85
C ALA A 96 -6.28 11.96 4.98
N ALA A 97 -7.20 11.28 4.28
CA ALA A 97 -6.85 10.24 3.31
C ALA A 97 -6.06 10.81 2.12
N ALA A 98 -6.42 12.01 1.62
CA ALA A 98 -5.65 12.71 0.59
C ALA A 98 -4.22 13.01 1.07
N GLN A 99 -4.05 13.53 2.28
CA GLN A 99 -2.72 13.80 2.85
C GLN A 99 -1.86 12.53 2.98
N SER A 100 -2.47 11.40 3.36
CA SER A 100 -1.76 10.10 3.38
C SER A 100 -1.31 9.70 1.98
N LEU A 101 -2.17 9.91 0.98
CA LEU A 101 -1.85 9.63 -0.42
C LEU A 101 -0.74 10.54 -0.96
N ASP A 102 -0.72 11.83 -0.58
CA ASP A 102 0.36 12.75 -0.94
C ASP A 102 1.71 12.27 -0.39
N ARG A 103 1.74 11.75 0.86
CA ARG A 103 2.95 11.13 1.42
C ARG A 103 3.37 9.86 0.66
N MET A 104 2.39 9.03 0.25
CA MET A 104 2.69 7.85 -0.58
C MET A 104 3.26 8.24 -1.94
N LEU A 105 2.73 9.27 -2.59
CA LEU A 105 3.25 9.80 -3.86
C LEU A 105 4.64 10.43 -3.70
N ALA A 106 4.94 11.07 -2.56
CA ALA A 106 6.28 11.56 -2.27
C ALA A 106 7.30 10.41 -2.13
N ILE A 107 6.87 9.25 -1.61
CA ILE A 107 7.70 8.04 -1.51
C ILE A 107 7.81 7.34 -2.87
N ALA A 108 6.72 7.26 -3.65
CA ALA A 108 6.63 6.50 -4.89
C ALA A 108 5.88 7.30 -5.99
N PRO A 109 6.52 8.33 -6.57
CA PRO A 109 5.87 9.22 -7.54
C PRO A 109 5.57 8.54 -8.88
N ASP A 110 6.20 7.42 -9.14
CA ASP A 110 6.10 6.60 -10.34
C ASP A 110 4.97 5.55 -10.30
N ARG A 111 4.27 5.42 -9.17
CA ARG A 111 3.15 4.47 -9.05
C ARG A 111 1.86 5.08 -9.61
N SER A 112 1.51 4.65 -10.80
CA SER A 112 0.32 5.13 -11.52
C SER A 112 -0.97 4.90 -10.73
N GLU A 113 -1.11 3.79 -10.00
CA GLU A 113 -2.30 3.49 -9.20
C GLU A 113 -2.54 4.56 -8.11
N LEU A 114 -1.48 5.09 -7.48
CA LEU A 114 -1.62 6.15 -6.49
C LEU A 114 -2.09 7.46 -7.11
N LEU A 115 -1.66 7.75 -8.34
CA LEU A 115 -2.11 8.93 -9.09
C LEU A 115 -3.60 8.83 -9.46
N PHE A 116 -4.04 7.64 -9.88
CA PHE A 116 -5.46 7.40 -10.14
C PHE A 116 -6.30 7.62 -8.89
N GLU A 117 -5.89 7.07 -7.75
CA GLU A 117 -6.56 7.25 -6.47
C GLU A 117 -6.56 8.72 -6.01
N ALA A 118 -5.47 9.45 -6.24
CA ALA A 118 -5.38 10.88 -5.95
C ALA A 118 -6.42 11.66 -6.75
N GLY A 119 -6.59 11.34 -8.04
CA GLY A 119 -7.65 11.90 -8.87
C GLY A 119 -9.04 11.65 -8.29
N GLN A 120 -9.33 10.42 -7.87
CA GLN A 120 -10.63 10.04 -7.30
C GLN A 120 -10.92 10.76 -5.97
N ILE A 121 -9.96 10.80 -5.04
CA ILE A 121 -10.14 11.46 -3.75
C ILE A 121 -10.29 12.96 -3.93
N ASN A 122 -9.48 13.59 -4.77
CA ASN A 122 -9.61 15.02 -5.05
C ASN A 122 -10.93 15.36 -5.74
N ALA A 123 -11.45 14.53 -6.65
CA ALA A 123 -12.75 14.71 -7.24
C ALA A 123 -13.88 14.63 -6.20
N ARG A 124 -13.78 13.69 -5.24
CA ARG A 124 -14.73 13.56 -4.13
C ARG A 124 -14.73 14.78 -3.20
N LEU A 125 -13.57 15.41 -3.01
CA LEU A 125 -13.39 16.62 -2.22
C LEU A 125 -13.75 17.91 -2.99
N ASP A 126 -14.29 17.81 -4.21
CA ASP A 126 -14.55 18.92 -5.15
C ASP A 126 -13.29 19.76 -5.46
N LYS A 127 -12.11 19.21 -5.25
CA LYS A 127 -10.82 19.80 -5.60
C LYS A 127 -10.52 19.54 -7.10
N ARG A 128 -11.37 20.06 -7.98
CA ARG A 128 -11.40 19.73 -9.41
C ARG A 128 -10.06 19.89 -10.12
N ARG A 129 -9.33 21.00 -9.85
CA ARG A 129 -8.03 21.22 -10.49
C ARG A 129 -6.99 20.17 -10.09
N ALA A 130 -6.98 19.79 -8.81
CA ALA A 130 -6.08 18.75 -8.31
C ALA A 130 -6.45 17.38 -8.88
N ALA A 131 -7.74 17.07 -9.00
CA ALA A 131 -8.22 15.83 -9.62
C ALA A 131 -7.80 15.72 -11.08
N ILE A 132 -8.00 16.81 -11.86
CA ILE A 132 -7.57 16.87 -13.26
C ILE A 132 -6.07 16.64 -13.39
N ALA A 133 -5.25 17.36 -12.62
CA ALA A 133 -3.80 17.21 -12.65
C ALA A 133 -3.34 15.78 -12.31
N ALA A 134 -3.98 15.13 -11.33
CA ALA A 134 -3.68 13.76 -10.94
C ALA A 134 -4.02 12.75 -12.05
N PHE A 135 -5.19 12.88 -12.71
CA PHE A 135 -5.55 12.00 -13.82
C PHE A 135 -4.69 12.23 -15.06
N GLU A 136 -4.32 13.46 -15.36
CA GLU A 136 -3.40 13.79 -16.47
C GLU A 136 -2.03 13.14 -16.23
N LEU A 137 -1.50 13.26 -15.01
CA LEU A 137 -0.24 12.64 -14.63
C LEU A 137 -0.33 11.12 -14.66
N PHE A 138 -1.42 10.53 -14.16
CA PHE A 138 -1.70 9.10 -14.28
C PHE A 138 -1.59 8.64 -15.74
N LEU A 139 -2.30 9.30 -16.66
CA LEU A 139 -2.30 8.93 -18.09
C LEU A 139 -0.92 9.09 -18.75
N THR A 140 -0.07 9.95 -18.21
CA THR A 140 1.31 10.14 -18.68
C THR A 140 2.24 9.04 -18.17
N VAL A 141 2.16 8.70 -16.86
CA VAL A 141 3.02 7.70 -16.20
C VAL A 141 2.65 6.29 -16.61
N ASP A 142 1.35 6.01 -16.77
CA ASP A 142 0.84 4.69 -17.15
C ASP A 142 1.31 4.20 -18.53
N ASP A 143 1.72 5.10 -19.43
CA ASP A 143 2.27 4.89 -20.79
C ASP A 143 1.56 3.80 -21.64
N GLY A 144 0.40 3.33 -21.20
CA GLY A 144 -0.41 2.29 -21.87
C GLY A 144 -0.01 0.85 -21.53
N ARG A 145 0.88 0.63 -20.56
CA ARG A 145 1.31 -0.70 -20.10
C ARG A 145 0.55 -1.20 -18.87
N GLY A 146 -0.17 -0.30 -18.20
CA GLY A 146 -0.96 -0.60 -17.03
C GLY A 146 -2.32 -1.21 -17.36
N ASP A 147 -3.24 -1.16 -16.40
CA ASP A 147 -4.59 -1.68 -16.52
C ASP A 147 -5.43 -0.85 -17.52
N PRO A 148 -5.87 -1.41 -18.66
CA PRO A 148 -6.67 -0.71 -19.66
C PRO A 148 -8.00 -0.16 -19.11
N GLU A 149 -8.61 -0.86 -18.13
CA GLU A 149 -9.87 -0.41 -17.51
C GLU A 149 -9.66 0.84 -16.64
N LEU A 150 -8.57 0.88 -15.86
CA LEU A 150 -8.21 2.07 -15.09
C LEU A 150 -7.94 3.26 -16.02
N ARG A 151 -7.24 3.03 -17.13
CA ARG A 151 -6.96 4.07 -18.11
C ARG A 151 -8.24 4.62 -18.76
N GLN A 152 -9.16 3.74 -19.13
CA GLN A 152 -10.47 4.16 -19.68
C GLN A 152 -11.27 4.97 -18.65
N ARG A 153 -11.32 4.52 -17.40
CA ARG A 153 -12.00 5.20 -16.30
C ARG A 153 -11.39 6.57 -16.01
N ALA A 154 -10.05 6.67 -15.96
CA ALA A 154 -9.37 7.95 -15.78
C ALA A 154 -9.70 8.94 -16.89
N THR A 155 -9.70 8.47 -18.13
CA THR A 155 -10.04 9.32 -19.31
C THR A 155 -11.48 9.84 -19.23
N ALA A 156 -12.44 9.00 -18.86
CA ALA A 156 -13.84 9.38 -18.70
C ALA A 156 -14.03 10.43 -17.60
N LEU A 157 -13.43 10.19 -16.41
CA LEU A 157 -13.48 11.10 -15.27
C LEU A 157 -12.83 12.46 -15.58
N LEU A 158 -11.69 12.44 -16.27
CA LEU A 158 -11.00 13.65 -16.71
C LEU A 158 -11.88 14.49 -17.66
N GLN A 159 -12.57 13.85 -18.61
CA GLN A 159 -13.49 14.53 -19.52
C GLN A 159 -14.69 15.15 -18.79
N GLU A 160 -15.26 14.43 -17.82
CA GLU A 160 -16.37 14.91 -17.00
C GLU A 160 -15.96 16.14 -16.16
N LEU A 161 -14.82 16.06 -15.47
CA LEU A 161 -14.27 17.15 -14.67
C LEU A 161 -14.00 18.41 -15.52
N ARG A 162 -13.49 18.25 -16.75
CA ARG A 162 -13.23 19.38 -17.67
C ARG A 162 -14.51 20.04 -18.17
N ARG A 163 -15.58 19.26 -18.43
CA ARG A 163 -16.89 19.82 -18.82
C ARG A 163 -17.51 20.69 -17.72
N GLY A 164 -17.32 20.29 -16.46
CA GLY A 164 -17.85 21.06 -15.33
C GLY A 164 -17.06 22.34 -14.99
N LEU A 165 -15.97 22.64 -15.71
CA LEU A 165 -15.20 23.89 -15.58
C LEU A 165 -15.63 24.98 -16.57
N ASN A 166 -16.42 24.63 -17.60
CA ASN A 166 -17.01 25.56 -18.57
C ASN A 166 -18.44 25.89 -18.16
#